data_e1b878c6f5ddea90e8e14669158caf14
#
_entry.id   e1b878c6f5ddea90e8e14669158caf14
#
_cell.length_a   1.000
_cell.length_b   1.000
_cell.length_c   1.000
_cell.angle_alpha   90.00
_cell.angle_beta   90.00
_cell.angle_gamma   90.00
#
_symmetry.space_group_name_H-M   'P 1'
#
loop_
_entity.id
_entity.type
_entity.pdbx_description
1 polymer ?
#
loop_
_entity_poly.entity_id
_entity_poly.type
_entity_poly.pdbx_seq_one_letter_code
_entity_poly.pdbx_strand_id
1 'polypeptide(L)'
;GDVYKRQIYDEAGRRILVLDGGLGTMVQGFGLGEEDYRGEAFRDWAVPLKGCNDVLPVTAPQVIGRIHEAYLAAGADIISTDTFNANAVSLADYGLESEVRRLNREAAALARRTADRFTLENPSKPRFVAGSIGPTNRTASMSADVNNPAAREVTFDDLAAAYAEQVRGLLDGGVDIFLVETIFDVLNAKAAVFAVEQVCRERGVQRPLMLSGTLTDASGRTLSGQTVEAFWISLAHARPFSIGLNCAFGARQLMPYVERLSRVAECRISAHPNAGLPNVMGGYDETPQMFADEVERYMREGLVNIVGGCCGTTPAHIAAVARAAARYAPRPLREPRGETVLSGLEPLRIVPEANFVNVGDRTNVAGSAKFRKMIREERWEEAVAVARSQVEAGAQVVDVCMDDGLIDGAAAMTRFLNLAMSEPEIARVPFMIDSSKWEVLEAGLKCTQGKSVVNSISLKEGEAKFLRRAELVRRYGAAAVVMLFDERGQADTCARKIEVARRAYGLLTGAGFPAENI
;
A
#
# COMPACT_ATOMS: atom_id res chain seq x y z
N GLY A 1 8.45 -15.86 -18.43
CA GLY A 1 8.04 -14.86 -17.41
C GLY A 1 7.33 -13.64 -17.98
N ASP A 2 7.74 -13.14 -19.16
CA ASP A 2 7.17 -11.90 -19.73
C ASP A 2 5.84 -12.08 -20.48
N VAL A 3 5.52 -13.29 -20.93
CA VAL A 3 4.31 -13.57 -21.72
C VAL A 3 3.04 -13.38 -20.87
N TYR A 4 3.01 -13.92 -19.66
CA TYR A 4 1.86 -13.78 -18.76
C TYR A 4 1.65 -12.32 -18.27
N LYS A 5 2.74 -11.58 -18.08
CA LYS A 5 2.67 -10.17 -17.70
C LYS A 5 1.99 -9.34 -18.79
N ARG A 6 2.36 -9.51 -20.05
CA ARG A 6 1.71 -8.84 -21.18
C ARG A 6 0.23 -9.22 -21.27
N GLN A 7 -0.07 -10.49 -21.07
CA GLN A 7 -1.42 -11.04 -21.23
C GLN A 7 -2.43 -10.38 -20.28
N ILE A 8 -2.11 -10.15 -18.99
CA ILE A 8 -3.05 -9.48 -18.08
C ILE A 8 -3.29 -8.00 -18.43
N TYR A 9 -2.25 -7.30 -18.91
CA TYR A 9 -2.40 -5.91 -19.37
C TYR A 9 -3.27 -5.84 -20.62
N ASP A 10 -3.09 -6.78 -21.55
CA ASP A 10 -3.88 -6.87 -22.78
C ASP A 10 -5.35 -7.20 -22.47
N GLU A 11 -5.61 -8.17 -21.61
CA GLU A 11 -6.96 -8.52 -21.17
C GLU A 11 -7.66 -7.36 -20.46
N ALA A 12 -6.99 -6.72 -19.51
CA ALA A 12 -7.53 -5.57 -18.78
C ALA A 12 -7.71 -4.31 -19.65
N GLY A 13 -7.08 -4.26 -20.82
CA GLY A 13 -7.30 -3.21 -21.82
C GLY A 13 -8.52 -3.46 -22.70
N ARG A 14 -8.95 -4.72 -22.82
CA ARG A 14 -10.06 -5.11 -23.69
C ARG A 14 -11.39 -5.23 -22.96
N ARG A 15 -11.37 -5.67 -21.70
CA ARG A 15 -12.56 -5.97 -20.92
C ARG A 15 -12.35 -5.73 -19.41
N ILE A 16 -13.44 -5.62 -18.70
CA ILE A 16 -13.42 -5.60 -17.23
C ILE A 16 -13.05 -7.01 -16.76
N LEU A 17 -12.01 -7.11 -15.90
CA LEU A 17 -11.62 -8.37 -15.28
C LEU A 17 -12.44 -8.64 -14.02
N VAL A 18 -12.67 -9.91 -13.75
CA VAL A 18 -13.42 -10.36 -12.57
C VAL A 18 -12.47 -11.04 -11.60
N LEU A 19 -12.32 -10.46 -10.41
CA LEU A 19 -11.65 -11.05 -9.26
C LEU A 19 -12.61 -12.01 -8.56
N ASP A 20 -12.10 -12.98 -7.83
CA ASP A 20 -12.88 -13.90 -7.02
C ASP A 20 -13.63 -13.20 -5.87
N GLY A 21 -14.25 -13.98 -5.01
CA GLY A 21 -15.03 -13.51 -3.85
C GLY A 21 -14.40 -13.90 -2.52
N GLY A 22 -15.20 -13.86 -1.46
CA GLY A 22 -14.78 -14.11 -0.09
C GLY A 22 -14.29 -15.55 0.13
N LEU A 23 -12.98 -15.76 0.21
CA LEU A 23 -12.39 -17.05 0.51
C LEU A 23 -12.75 -17.50 1.93
N GLY A 24 -12.61 -16.63 2.92
CA GLY A 24 -12.99 -16.92 4.31
C GLY A 24 -14.47 -17.27 4.47
N THR A 25 -15.35 -16.61 3.72
CA THR A 25 -16.79 -16.92 3.66
C THR A 25 -17.02 -18.37 3.19
N MET A 26 -16.29 -18.78 2.17
CA MET A 26 -16.39 -20.15 1.64
C MET A 26 -15.82 -21.19 2.62
N VAL A 27 -14.69 -20.90 3.25
CA VAL A 27 -14.08 -21.79 4.26
C VAL A 27 -15.04 -22.05 5.43
N GLN A 28 -15.73 -21.01 5.91
CA GLN A 28 -16.73 -21.16 6.99
C GLN A 28 -17.83 -22.15 6.63
N GLY A 29 -18.23 -22.21 5.36
CA GLY A 29 -19.25 -23.15 4.88
C GLY A 29 -18.86 -24.64 4.98
N PHE A 30 -17.57 -24.96 5.12
CA PHE A 30 -17.11 -26.34 5.27
C PHE A 30 -17.16 -26.84 6.72
N GLY A 31 -17.34 -25.96 7.71
CA GLY A 31 -17.48 -26.36 9.11
C GLY A 31 -16.26 -27.07 9.70
N LEU A 32 -15.03 -26.65 9.30
CA LEU A 32 -13.78 -27.28 9.69
C LEU A 32 -13.51 -27.21 11.20
N GLY A 33 -13.01 -28.30 11.76
CA GLY A 33 -12.58 -28.41 13.15
C GLY A 33 -11.08 -28.20 13.33
N GLU A 34 -10.62 -28.17 14.58
CA GLU A 34 -9.18 -28.03 14.92
C GLU A 34 -8.31 -29.09 14.21
N GLU A 35 -8.81 -30.34 14.09
CA GLU A 35 -8.10 -31.42 13.42
C GLU A 35 -7.85 -31.15 11.94
N ASP A 36 -8.80 -30.50 11.26
CA ASP A 36 -8.66 -30.12 9.86
C ASP A 36 -7.60 -29.03 9.69
N TYR A 37 -7.58 -28.05 10.60
CA TYR A 37 -6.56 -26.99 10.59
C TYR A 37 -5.16 -27.52 10.90
N ARG A 38 -5.03 -28.53 11.76
CA ARG A 38 -3.74 -29.17 12.05
C ARG A 38 -3.28 -30.09 10.92
N GLY A 39 -4.18 -30.87 10.38
CA GLY A 39 -3.88 -31.91 9.43
C GLY A 39 -2.76 -32.84 9.95
N GLU A 40 -2.04 -33.48 9.04
CA GLU A 40 -0.84 -34.24 9.35
C GLU A 40 0.38 -33.36 9.67
N ALA A 41 0.48 -32.21 8.96
CA ALA A 41 1.66 -31.34 8.99
C ALA A 41 1.88 -30.66 10.36
N PHE A 42 0.81 -30.40 11.11
CA PHE A 42 0.83 -29.70 12.39
C PHE A 42 0.11 -30.48 13.49
N ARG A 43 0.04 -31.82 13.38
CA ARG A 43 -0.67 -32.71 14.34
C ARG A 43 -0.30 -32.41 15.80
N ASP A 44 0.98 -32.27 16.07
CA ASP A 44 1.51 -32.06 17.41
C ASP A 44 1.85 -30.60 17.73
N TRP A 45 1.29 -29.66 16.95
CA TRP A 45 1.55 -28.22 17.15
C TRP A 45 1.02 -27.77 18.52
N ALA A 46 1.82 -26.97 19.23
CA ALA A 46 1.52 -26.62 20.62
C ALA A 46 0.33 -25.67 20.78
N VAL A 47 0.11 -24.81 19.77
CA VAL A 47 -0.93 -23.79 19.78
C VAL A 47 -2.14 -24.24 18.94
N PRO A 48 -3.40 -23.94 19.35
CA PRO A 48 -4.57 -24.17 18.50
C PRO A 48 -4.47 -23.41 17.17
N LEU A 49 -4.81 -24.08 16.07
CA LEU A 49 -4.72 -23.51 14.70
C LEU A 49 -6.09 -23.17 14.09
N LYS A 50 -7.20 -23.54 14.73
CA LYS A 50 -8.54 -23.23 14.24
C LYS A 50 -8.71 -21.72 14.07
N GLY A 51 -9.08 -21.30 12.86
CA GLY A 51 -9.19 -19.89 12.47
C GLY A 51 -7.99 -19.34 11.72
N CYS A 52 -6.84 -20.03 11.71
CA CYS A 52 -5.70 -19.71 10.86
C CYS A 52 -5.92 -20.33 9.47
N ASN A 53 -6.69 -19.65 8.61
CA ASN A 53 -7.00 -20.18 7.28
C ASN A 53 -5.74 -20.39 6.43
N ASP A 54 -4.70 -19.60 6.65
CA ASP A 54 -3.44 -19.64 5.91
C ASP A 54 -2.70 -21.00 5.98
N VAL A 55 -3.04 -21.87 6.93
CA VAL A 55 -2.50 -23.23 6.99
C VAL A 55 -3.23 -24.21 6.07
N LEU A 56 -4.48 -23.92 5.69
CA LEU A 56 -5.35 -24.85 4.94
C LEU A 56 -4.79 -25.26 3.57
N PRO A 57 -4.04 -24.44 2.83
CA PRO A 57 -3.38 -24.91 1.62
C PRO A 57 -2.42 -26.08 1.82
N VAL A 58 -1.90 -26.24 3.05
CA VAL A 58 -1.02 -27.35 3.44
C VAL A 58 -1.81 -28.47 4.12
N THR A 59 -2.75 -28.15 5.00
CA THR A 59 -3.43 -29.12 5.86
C THR A 59 -4.71 -29.69 5.24
N ALA A 60 -5.42 -28.90 4.45
CA ALA A 60 -6.66 -29.27 3.78
C ALA A 60 -6.71 -28.73 2.33
N PRO A 61 -5.71 -29.02 1.48
CA PRO A 61 -5.59 -28.42 0.14
C PRO A 61 -6.79 -28.72 -0.77
N GLN A 62 -7.50 -29.82 -0.54
CA GLN A 62 -8.73 -30.16 -1.26
C GLN A 62 -9.86 -29.16 -1.01
N VAL A 63 -9.95 -28.57 0.18
CA VAL A 63 -10.94 -27.54 0.52
C VAL A 63 -10.66 -26.27 -0.26
N ILE A 64 -9.44 -25.77 -0.18
CA ILE A 64 -9.02 -24.54 -0.88
C ILE A 64 -9.08 -24.73 -2.40
N GLY A 65 -8.66 -25.89 -2.90
CA GLY A 65 -8.76 -26.24 -4.32
C GLY A 65 -10.20 -26.17 -4.85
N ARG A 66 -11.16 -26.72 -4.12
CA ARG A 66 -12.60 -26.64 -4.46
C ARG A 66 -13.11 -25.20 -4.49
N ILE A 67 -12.66 -24.35 -3.57
CA ILE A 67 -13.04 -22.94 -3.55
C ILE A 67 -12.51 -22.22 -4.80
N HIS A 68 -11.24 -22.42 -5.14
CA HIS A 68 -10.66 -21.86 -6.37
C HIS A 68 -11.40 -22.33 -7.64
N GLU A 69 -11.69 -23.63 -7.73
CA GLU A 69 -12.47 -24.20 -8.83
C GLU A 69 -13.85 -23.56 -8.95
N ALA A 70 -14.55 -23.39 -7.82
CA ALA A 70 -15.88 -22.81 -7.80
C ALA A 70 -15.89 -21.35 -8.30
N TYR A 71 -14.90 -20.55 -7.91
CA TYR A 71 -14.80 -19.17 -8.38
C TYR A 71 -14.39 -19.08 -9.87
N LEU A 72 -13.46 -19.92 -10.30
CA LEU A 72 -13.08 -19.97 -11.74
C LEU A 72 -14.24 -20.44 -12.61
N ALA A 73 -14.99 -21.45 -12.19
CA ALA A 73 -16.21 -21.91 -12.88
C ALA A 73 -17.30 -20.83 -12.89
N ALA A 74 -17.40 -20.00 -11.84
CA ALA A 74 -18.30 -18.87 -11.80
C ALA A 74 -17.90 -17.72 -12.75
N GLY A 75 -16.71 -17.76 -13.32
CA GLY A 75 -16.25 -16.80 -14.32
C GLY A 75 -15.18 -15.83 -13.84
N ALA A 76 -14.61 -16.02 -12.64
CA ALA A 76 -13.46 -15.23 -12.19
C ALA A 76 -12.29 -15.38 -13.17
N ASP A 77 -11.64 -14.26 -13.47
CA ASP A 77 -10.40 -14.18 -14.27
C ASP A 77 -9.16 -14.25 -13.37
N ILE A 78 -9.28 -13.74 -12.16
CA ILE A 78 -8.22 -13.67 -11.17
C ILE A 78 -8.72 -14.36 -9.89
N ILE A 79 -7.93 -15.30 -9.37
CA ILE A 79 -8.16 -15.89 -8.04
C ILE A 79 -7.07 -15.48 -7.08
N SER A 80 -7.43 -15.23 -5.82
CA SER A 80 -6.51 -14.86 -4.75
C SER A 80 -6.00 -16.10 -4.01
N THR A 81 -4.73 -16.11 -3.62
CA THR A 81 -4.18 -17.16 -2.76
C THR A 81 -4.74 -17.06 -1.34
N ASP A 82 -4.82 -18.20 -0.64
CA ASP A 82 -5.19 -18.23 0.78
C ASP A 82 -3.96 -17.91 1.66
N THR A 83 -3.56 -16.62 1.62
CA THR A 83 -2.35 -16.11 2.27
C THR A 83 -2.55 -14.73 2.92
N PHE A 84 -3.79 -14.35 3.20
CA PHE A 84 -4.13 -13.03 3.70
C PHE A 84 -3.34 -12.63 4.95
N ASN A 85 -3.18 -13.55 5.92
CA ASN A 85 -2.41 -13.33 7.15
C ASN A 85 -1.06 -14.07 7.16
N ALA A 86 -0.61 -14.60 6.04
CA ALA A 86 0.57 -15.46 5.98
C ALA A 86 1.91 -14.69 6.02
N ASN A 87 2.03 -13.73 6.93
CA ASN A 87 3.25 -12.98 7.25
C ASN A 87 3.72 -13.28 8.68
N ALA A 88 4.99 -13.08 8.97
CA ALA A 88 5.58 -13.42 10.27
C ALA A 88 4.93 -12.70 11.46
N VAL A 89 4.48 -11.44 11.27
CA VAL A 89 3.86 -10.65 12.34
C VAL A 89 2.51 -11.24 12.75
N SER A 90 1.66 -11.57 11.79
CA SER A 90 0.33 -12.17 12.07
C SER A 90 0.44 -13.64 12.50
N LEU A 91 1.34 -14.40 11.90
CA LEU A 91 1.53 -15.82 12.23
C LEU A 91 2.22 -16.06 13.59
N ALA A 92 2.83 -15.02 14.18
CA ALA A 92 3.40 -15.09 15.53
C ALA A 92 2.37 -15.48 16.60
N ASP A 93 1.09 -15.09 16.41
CA ASP A 93 0.00 -15.48 17.32
C ASP A 93 -0.24 -17.00 17.35
N TYR A 94 0.21 -17.71 16.33
CA TYR A 94 0.11 -19.17 16.20
C TYR A 94 1.48 -19.88 16.33
N GLY A 95 2.57 -19.13 16.56
CA GLY A 95 3.94 -19.67 16.59
C GLY A 95 4.41 -20.21 15.23
N LEU A 96 3.86 -19.70 14.14
CA LEU A 96 4.08 -20.18 12.77
C LEU A 96 5.03 -19.29 11.94
N GLU A 97 5.84 -18.45 12.58
CA GLU A 97 6.73 -17.49 11.88
C GLU A 97 7.73 -18.21 10.94
N SER A 98 8.18 -19.40 11.32
CA SER A 98 9.10 -20.21 10.51
C SER A 98 8.44 -20.82 9.27
N GLU A 99 7.11 -20.89 9.22
CA GLU A 99 6.34 -21.50 8.15
C GLU A 99 5.93 -20.52 7.04
N VAL A 100 6.15 -19.22 7.23
CA VAL A 100 5.73 -18.16 6.30
C VAL A 100 6.00 -18.52 4.84
N ARG A 101 7.23 -18.84 4.51
CA ARG A 101 7.62 -19.11 3.11
C ARG A 101 6.95 -20.36 2.56
N ARG A 102 6.84 -21.41 3.37
CA ARG A 102 6.19 -22.67 2.99
C ARG A 102 4.69 -22.45 2.73
N LEU A 103 3.98 -21.82 3.67
CA LEU A 103 2.53 -21.57 3.55
C LEU A 103 2.21 -20.77 2.28
N ASN A 104 2.93 -19.70 2.04
CA ASN A 104 2.74 -18.87 0.84
C ASN A 104 3.05 -19.62 -0.45
N ARG A 105 4.13 -20.41 -0.47
CA ARG A 105 4.49 -21.20 -1.66
C ARG A 105 3.42 -22.24 -1.99
N GLU A 106 2.97 -23.00 -0.99
CA GLU A 106 1.97 -24.07 -1.21
C GLU A 106 0.62 -23.49 -1.62
N ALA A 107 0.20 -22.38 -1.00
CA ALA A 107 -1.03 -21.68 -1.39
C ALA A 107 -0.97 -21.17 -2.84
N ALA A 108 0.13 -20.52 -3.21
CA ALA A 108 0.32 -20.01 -4.56
C ALA A 108 0.41 -21.15 -5.60
N ALA A 109 1.13 -22.22 -5.29
CA ALA A 109 1.24 -23.39 -6.17
C ALA A 109 -0.11 -24.10 -6.37
N LEU A 110 -0.95 -24.18 -5.34
CA LEU A 110 -2.29 -24.75 -5.44
C LEU A 110 -3.18 -23.91 -6.36
N ALA A 111 -3.22 -22.58 -6.14
CA ALA A 111 -3.97 -21.66 -6.98
C ALA A 111 -3.47 -21.69 -8.45
N ARG A 112 -2.14 -21.73 -8.64
CA ARG A 112 -1.53 -21.80 -9.98
C ARG A 112 -1.96 -23.03 -10.74
N ARG A 113 -1.85 -24.23 -10.15
CA ARG A 113 -2.29 -25.49 -10.79
C ARG A 113 -3.77 -25.43 -11.19
N THR A 114 -4.62 -24.87 -10.33
CA THR A 114 -6.04 -24.76 -10.61
C THR A 114 -6.30 -23.78 -11.77
N ALA A 115 -5.66 -22.61 -11.74
CA ALA A 115 -5.81 -21.61 -12.81
C ALA A 115 -5.26 -22.11 -14.16
N ASP A 116 -4.13 -22.84 -14.17
CA ASP A 116 -3.56 -23.42 -15.38
C ASP A 116 -4.50 -24.41 -16.04
N ARG A 117 -5.16 -25.28 -15.26
CA ARG A 117 -6.15 -26.23 -15.79
C ARG A 117 -7.28 -25.50 -16.49
N PHE A 118 -7.88 -24.48 -15.87
CA PHE A 118 -8.97 -23.69 -16.48
C PHE A 118 -8.51 -22.91 -17.72
N THR A 119 -7.26 -22.43 -17.73
CA THR A 119 -6.68 -21.77 -18.90
C THR A 119 -6.47 -22.78 -20.06
N LEU A 120 -6.03 -24.00 -19.78
CA LEU A 120 -5.87 -25.04 -20.78
C LEU A 120 -7.22 -25.48 -21.38
N GLU A 121 -8.27 -25.56 -20.55
CA GLU A 121 -9.63 -25.87 -21.00
C GLU A 121 -10.23 -24.77 -21.88
N ASN A 122 -9.88 -23.50 -21.61
CA ASN A 122 -10.33 -22.34 -22.39
C ASN A 122 -9.20 -21.30 -22.56
N PRO A 123 -8.30 -21.48 -23.54
CA PRO A 123 -7.18 -20.56 -23.77
C PRO A 123 -7.59 -19.13 -24.15
N SER A 124 -8.81 -18.93 -24.65
CA SER A 124 -9.33 -17.60 -24.99
C SER A 124 -9.71 -16.77 -23.74
N LYS A 125 -9.79 -17.41 -22.59
CA LYS A 125 -10.05 -16.78 -21.29
C LYS A 125 -8.97 -17.21 -20.29
N PRO A 126 -7.77 -16.62 -20.34
CA PRO A 126 -6.69 -16.96 -19.42
C PRO A 126 -7.06 -16.60 -17.97
N ARG A 127 -6.55 -17.40 -17.03
CA ARG A 127 -6.76 -17.22 -15.59
C ARG A 127 -5.46 -16.83 -14.92
N PHE A 128 -5.57 -15.92 -13.97
CA PHE A 128 -4.43 -15.34 -13.25
C PHE A 128 -4.51 -15.64 -11.76
N VAL A 129 -3.36 -15.69 -11.11
CA VAL A 129 -3.22 -15.89 -9.68
C VAL A 129 -2.66 -14.64 -9.04
N ALA A 130 -3.44 -14.05 -8.11
CA ALA A 130 -3.02 -12.94 -7.28
C ALA A 130 -2.53 -13.46 -5.92
N GLY A 131 -1.27 -13.19 -5.59
CA GLY A 131 -0.74 -13.43 -4.26
C GLY A 131 -1.31 -12.43 -3.26
N SER A 132 -2.22 -12.86 -2.42
CA SER A 132 -2.86 -12.03 -1.41
C SER A 132 -1.88 -11.69 -0.29
N ILE A 133 -1.73 -10.40 -0.01
CA ILE A 133 -0.92 -9.82 1.05
C ILE A 133 -1.84 -8.90 1.85
N GLY A 134 -2.36 -9.40 2.96
CA GLY A 134 -3.23 -8.64 3.84
C GLY A 134 -2.46 -7.76 4.82
N PRO A 135 -3.18 -6.95 5.62
CA PRO A 135 -2.58 -6.18 6.69
C PRO A 135 -2.07 -7.08 7.80
N THR A 136 -1.15 -6.57 8.62
CA THR A 136 -0.78 -7.21 9.87
C THR A 136 -1.75 -6.82 10.98
N ASN A 137 -1.78 -7.59 12.07
CA ASN A 137 -2.53 -7.26 13.28
C ASN A 137 -1.87 -6.13 14.11
N ARG A 138 -0.76 -5.55 13.63
CA ARG A 138 -0.02 -4.45 14.22
C ARG A 138 0.22 -3.36 13.19
N THR A 139 0.30 -2.11 13.65
CA THR A 139 0.40 -0.95 12.77
C THR A 139 1.65 -0.13 13.04
N ALA A 140 2.27 0.41 11.98
CA ALA A 140 3.44 1.25 12.08
C ALA A 140 3.10 2.74 12.21
N SER A 141 1.88 3.17 11.88
CA SER A 141 1.49 4.58 11.93
C SER A 141 0.72 4.97 13.21
N MET A 142 0.24 4.00 13.98
CA MET A 142 -0.58 4.23 15.17
C MET A 142 0.03 3.54 16.39
N SER A 143 -0.19 4.13 17.58
CA SER A 143 0.15 3.51 18.86
C SER A 143 -1.04 2.70 19.38
N ALA A 144 -0.76 1.50 19.91
CA ALA A 144 -1.72 0.75 20.70
C ALA A 144 -1.81 1.25 22.15
N ASP A 145 -0.82 2.03 22.60
CA ASP A 145 -0.77 2.62 23.96
C ASP A 145 -1.23 4.08 23.92
N VAL A 146 -2.40 4.33 24.46
CA VAL A 146 -3.00 5.68 24.55
C VAL A 146 -2.13 6.64 25.38
N ASN A 147 -1.38 6.13 26.36
CA ASN A 147 -0.51 6.92 27.22
C ASN A 147 0.87 7.21 26.59
N ASN A 148 1.20 6.50 25.50
CA ASN A 148 2.44 6.70 24.79
C ASN A 148 2.21 6.76 23.27
N PRO A 149 1.73 7.90 22.75
CA PRO A 149 1.41 8.04 21.32
C PRO A 149 2.59 7.85 20.38
N ALA A 150 3.83 7.96 20.87
CA ALA A 150 5.04 7.71 20.09
C ALA A 150 5.39 6.22 19.95
N ALA A 151 4.81 5.35 20.79
CA ALA A 151 5.11 3.92 20.75
C ALA A 151 4.62 3.28 19.46
N ARG A 152 5.38 2.31 18.96
CA ARG A 152 4.99 1.45 17.85
C ARG A 152 5.34 0.01 18.22
N GLU A 153 4.42 -0.91 17.95
CA GLU A 153 4.64 -2.35 18.19
C GLU A 153 5.50 -2.98 17.11
N VAL A 154 5.49 -2.38 15.92
CA VAL A 154 6.30 -2.77 14.76
C VAL A 154 6.87 -1.54 14.08
N THR A 155 8.07 -1.68 13.54
CA THR A 155 8.70 -0.65 12.70
C THR A 155 8.44 -0.93 11.22
N PHE A 156 8.72 0.05 10.37
CA PHE A 156 8.72 -0.13 8.92
C PHE A 156 9.63 -1.29 8.49
N ASP A 157 10.82 -1.41 9.10
CA ASP A 157 11.79 -2.45 8.76
C ASP A 157 11.31 -3.85 9.18
N ASP A 158 10.67 -3.99 10.34
CA ASP A 158 10.07 -5.24 10.78
C ASP A 158 8.99 -5.71 9.78
N LEU A 159 8.13 -4.78 9.35
CA LEU A 159 7.09 -5.07 8.38
C LEU A 159 7.67 -5.42 7.01
N ALA A 160 8.65 -4.65 6.52
CA ALA A 160 9.29 -4.91 5.24
C ALA A 160 9.96 -6.29 5.22
N ALA A 161 10.63 -6.69 6.32
CA ALA A 161 11.22 -8.01 6.46
C ALA A 161 10.16 -9.13 6.46
N ALA A 162 9.07 -8.96 7.22
CA ALA A 162 7.97 -9.93 7.29
C ALA A 162 7.29 -10.10 5.93
N TYR A 163 6.99 -9.01 5.24
CA TYR A 163 6.40 -9.05 3.91
C TYR A 163 7.36 -9.60 2.84
N ALA A 164 8.67 -9.36 2.97
CA ALA A 164 9.64 -9.91 2.02
C ALA A 164 9.65 -11.45 2.00
N GLU A 165 9.55 -12.11 3.17
CA GLU A 165 9.44 -13.58 3.23
C GLU A 165 8.12 -14.08 2.63
N GLN A 166 7.01 -13.40 2.87
CA GLN A 166 5.74 -13.69 2.24
C GLN A 166 5.84 -13.60 0.71
N VAL A 167 6.39 -12.51 0.19
CA VAL A 167 6.59 -12.26 -1.26
C VAL A 167 7.47 -13.34 -1.87
N ARG A 168 8.56 -13.77 -1.19
CA ARG A 168 9.43 -14.85 -1.68
C ARG A 168 8.67 -16.16 -1.82
N GLY A 169 7.86 -16.51 -0.83
CA GLY A 169 7.01 -17.71 -0.88
C GLY A 169 5.99 -17.65 -2.03
N LEU A 170 5.31 -16.52 -2.21
CA LEU A 170 4.36 -16.30 -3.29
C LEU A 170 5.00 -16.42 -4.67
N LEU A 171 6.19 -15.84 -4.87
CA LEU A 171 6.96 -15.98 -6.12
C LEU A 171 7.39 -17.43 -6.38
N ASP A 172 7.88 -18.11 -5.34
CA ASP A 172 8.28 -19.51 -5.43
C ASP A 172 7.10 -20.41 -5.85
N GLY A 173 5.87 -20.07 -5.46
CA GLY A 173 4.63 -20.77 -5.81
C GLY A 173 4.03 -20.37 -7.16
N GLY A 174 4.55 -19.31 -7.81
CA GLY A 174 4.21 -18.97 -9.19
C GLY A 174 3.04 -18.00 -9.36
N VAL A 175 2.87 -17.02 -8.47
CA VAL A 175 1.87 -15.96 -8.65
C VAL A 175 2.16 -15.08 -9.88
N ASP A 176 1.11 -14.61 -10.52
CA ASP A 176 1.18 -13.68 -11.66
C ASP A 176 1.19 -12.22 -11.19
N ILE A 177 0.52 -11.93 -10.09
CA ILE A 177 0.23 -10.60 -9.57
C ILE A 177 0.45 -10.61 -8.07
N PHE A 178 0.84 -9.49 -7.47
CA PHE A 178 0.71 -9.26 -6.05
C PHE A 178 -0.53 -8.42 -5.77
N LEU A 179 -1.32 -8.81 -4.77
CA LEU A 179 -2.49 -8.06 -4.30
C LEU A 179 -2.26 -7.68 -2.84
N VAL A 180 -1.85 -6.44 -2.60
CA VAL A 180 -1.84 -5.85 -1.25
C VAL A 180 -3.24 -5.30 -0.99
N GLU A 181 -3.99 -5.97 -0.13
CA GLU A 181 -5.41 -5.71 0.06
C GLU A 181 -5.79 -5.37 1.50
N THR A 182 -6.99 -4.81 1.64
CA THR A 182 -7.57 -4.40 2.94
C THR A 182 -6.63 -3.45 3.70
N ILE A 183 -6.02 -2.54 2.95
CA ILE A 183 -5.07 -1.57 3.49
C ILE A 183 -5.85 -0.58 4.34
N PHE A 184 -5.66 -0.62 5.66
CA PHE A 184 -6.20 0.33 6.60
C PHE A 184 -5.12 1.24 7.21
N ASP A 185 -3.85 0.83 7.12
CA ASP A 185 -2.67 1.62 7.49
C ASP A 185 -1.75 1.76 6.27
N VAL A 186 -1.61 3.00 5.78
CA VAL A 186 -0.86 3.27 4.55
C VAL A 186 0.65 3.11 4.75
N LEU A 187 1.17 3.31 5.97
CA LEU A 187 2.58 3.06 6.26
C LEU A 187 2.91 1.56 6.19
N ASN A 188 2.02 0.70 6.71
CA ASN A 188 2.13 -0.75 6.52
C ASN A 188 2.13 -1.13 5.03
N ALA A 189 1.24 -0.51 4.24
CA ALA A 189 1.21 -0.73 2.80
C ALA A 189 2.49 -0.29 2.09
N LYS A 190 3.08 0.83 2.49
CA LYS A 190 4.39 1.28 1.97
C LYS A 190 5.50 0.25 2.26
N ALA A 191 5.50 -0.35 3.45
CA ALA A 191 6.44 -1.41 3.80
C ALA A 191 6.23 -2.66 2.93
N ALA A 192 4.97 -3.05 2.66
CA ALA A 192 4.65 -4.15 1.76
C ALA A 192 5.10 -3.87 0.31
N VAL A 193 4.82 -2.68 -0.21
CA VAL A 193 5.27 -2.23 -1.55
C VAL A 193 6.80 -2.25 -1.64
N PHE A 194 7.49 -1.73 -0.61
CA PHE A 194 8.94 -1.74 -0.54
C PHE A 194 9.52 -3.16 -0.58
N ALA A 195 8.90 -4.09 0.15
CA ALA A 195 9.28 -5.49 0.17
C ALA A 195 9.05 -6.17 -1.19
N VAL A 196 7.90 -5.93 -1.84
CA VAL A 196 7.60 -6.45 -3.19
C VAL A 196 8.66 -5.97 -4.18
N GLU A 197 8.95 -4.67 -4.21
CA GLU A 197 9.96 -4.11 -5.11
C GLU A 197 11.35 -4.69 -4.84
N GLN A 198 11.73 -4.80 -3.56
CA GLN A 198 13.01 -5.37 -3.16
C GLN A 198 13.17 -6.82 -3.64
N VAL A 199 12.22 -7.68 -3.31
CA VAL A 199 12.30 -9.11 -3.67
C VAL A 199 12.23 -9.32 -5.19
N CYS A 200 11.40 -8.55 -5.89
CA CYS A 200 11.35 -8.61 -7.36
C CYS A 200 12.70 -8.24 -7.99
N ARG A 201 13.38 -7.24 -7.46
CA ARG A 201 14.75 -6.87 -7.91
C ARG A 201 15.78 -7.95 -7.60
N GLU A 202 15.78 -8.48 -6.37
CA GLU A 202 16.66 -9.58 -5.96
C GLU A 202 16.52 -10.81 -6.89
N ARG A 203 15.31 -11.07 -7.37
CA ARG A 203 14.99 -12.19 -8.25
C ARG A 203 15.08 -11.88 -9.74
N GLY A 204 15.31 -10.63 -10.12
CA GLY A 204 15.33 -10.20 -11.52
C GLY A 204 13.98 -10.39 -12.24
N VAL A 205 12.86 -10.30 -11.50
CA VAL A 205 11.51 -10.46 -12.04
C VAL A 205 10.69 -9.19 -11.86
N GLN A 206 9.66 -9.06 -12.69
CA GLN A 206 8.64 -8.02 -12.51
C GLN A 206 7.27 -8.67 -12.45
N ARG A 207 6.43 -8.23 -11.50
CA ARG A 207 5.04 -8.66 -11.39
C ARG A 207 4.13 -7.44 -11.27
N PRO A 208 2.95 -7.45 -11.89
CA PRO A 208 1.93 -6.44 -11.64
C PRO A 208 1.60 -6.37 -10.14
N LEU A 209 1.29 -5.18 -9.65
CA LEU A 209 0.93 -4.93 -8.26
C LEU A 209 -0.47 -4.32 -8.21
N MET A 210 -1.39 -4.97 -7.54
CA MET A 210 -2.71 -4.43 -7.20
C MET A 210 -2.67 -3.92 -5.75
N LEU A 211 -3.20 -2.73 -5.53
CA LEU A 211 -3.36 -2.13 -4.20
C LEU A 211 -4.84 -1.91 -3.92
N SER A 212 -5.30 -2.32 -2.75
CA SER A 212 -6.70 -2.16 -2.38
C SER A 212 -6.85 -1.72 -0.92
N GLY A 213 -7.41 -0.52 -0.73
CA GLY A 213 -7.66 0.07 0.57
C GLY A 213 -9.00 -0.35 1.16
N THR A 214 -9.13 -0.20 2.47
CA THR A 214 -10.40 -0.33 3.17
C THR A 214 -10.68 0.93 3.97
N LEU A 215 -11.95 1.33 4.01
CA LEU A 215 -12.40 2.53 4.71
C LEU A 215 -13.02 2.14 6.04
N THR A 216 -12.81 2.96 7.05
CA THR A 216 -13.25 2.65 8.41
C THR A 216 -14.73 2.89 8.63
N ASP A 217 -15.22 4.02 8.07
CA ASP A 217 -16.59 4.50 8.29
C ASP A 217 -17.05 5.44 7.16
N ALA A 218 -18.21 6.02 7.34
CA ALA A 218 -18.80 6.97 6.39
C ALA A 218 -18.01 8.28 6.19
N SER A 219 -16.94 8.53 6.94
CA SER A 219 -16.04 9.66 6.66
C SER A 219 -15.23 9.45 5.39
N GLY A 220 -15.11 8.19 4.93
CA GLY A 220 -14.36 7.82 3.74
C GLY A 220 -12.85 7.89 3.93
N ARG A 221 -12.39 7.66 5.15
CA ARG A 221 -10.97 7.62 5.50
C ARG A 221 -10.54 6.21 5.85
N THR A 222 -9.26 5.90 5.61
CA THR A 222 -8.61 4.71 6.16
C THR A 222 -8.54 4.81 7.68
N LEU A 223 -8.26 3.70 8.37
CA LEU A 223 -8.09 3.72 9.83
C LEU A 223 -6.95 4.65 10.25
N SER A 224 -5.88 4.72 9.45
CA SER A 224 -4.78 5.65 9.68
C SER A 224 -5.10 7.12 9.30
N GLY A 225 -6.33 7.40 8.88
CA GLY A 225 -6.90 8.75 8.73
C GLY A 225 -6.85 9.35 7.32
N GLN A 226 -6.27 8.68 6.33
CA GLN A 226 -6.14 9.23 4.98
C GLN A 226 -7.45 9.24 4.20
N THR A 227 -7.68 10.31 3.43
CA THR A 227 -8.70 10.35 2.37
C THR A 227 -8.31 9.41 1.22
N VAL A 228 -9.26 9.05 0.36
CA VAL A 228 -8.97 8.20 -0.81
C VAL A 228 -7.98 8.85 -1.78
N GLU A 229 -8.00 10.17 -1.91
CA GLU A 229 -7.04 10.91 -2.73
C GLU A 229 -5.63 10.87 -2.11
N ALA A 230 -5.51 11.08 -0.80
CA ALA A 230 -4.23 10.97 -0.09
C ALA A 230 -3.69 9.54 -0.14
N PHE A 231 -4.54 8.54 -0.01
CA PHE A 231 -4.21 7.12 -0.19
C PHE A 231 -3.58 6.85 -1.57
N TRP A 232 -4.20 7.35 -2.66
CA TRP A 232 -3.63 7.25 -3.99
C TRP A 232 -2.26 7.94 -4.08
N ILE A 233 -2.18 9.21 -3.66
CA ILE A 233 -0.94 10.02 -3.74
C ILE A 233 0.21 9.34 -2.99
N SER A 234 -0.08 8.77 -1.82
CA SER A 234 0.92 8.11 -0.96
C SER A 234 1.48 6.82 -1.55
N LEU A 235 0.73 6.14 -2.42
CA LEU A 235 1.09 4.85 -3.01
C LEU A 235 1.35 4.88 -4.52
N ALA A 236 1.11 6.01 -5.19
CA ALA A 236 1.30 6.16 -6.64
C ALA A 236 2.73 5.87 -7.12
N HIS A 237 3.73 6.06 -6.24
CA HIS A 237 5.14 5.76 -6.53
C HIS A 237 5.40 4.29 -6.86
N ALA A 238 4.55 3.38 -6.37
CA ALA A 238 4.60 1.96 -6.69
C ALA A 238 4.27 1.66 -8.16
N ARG A 239 3.73 2.62 -8.91
CA ARG A 239 3.23 2.46 -10.29
C ARG A 239 2.34 1.21 -10.39
N PRO A 240 1.28 1.11 -9.58
CA PRO A 240 0.49 -0.10 -9.49
C PRO A 240 -0.24 -0.41 -10.80
N PHE A 241 -0.47 -1.69 -11.06
CA PHE A 241 -1.36 -2.16 -12.12
C PHE A 241 -2.79 -1.67 -11.90
N SER A 242 -3.24 -1.73 -10.64
CA SER A 242 -4.51 -1.16 -10.21
C SER A 242 -4.43 -0.64 -8.78
N ILE A 243 -5.28 0.34 -8.50
CA ILE A 243 -5.62 0.76 -7.14
C ILE A 243 -7.12 0.67 -6.95
N GLY A 244 -7.57 0.40 -5.73
CA GLY A 244 -9.00 0.24 -5.50
C GLY A 244 -9.36 0.20 -4.04
N LEU A 245 -10.60 -0.25 -3.79
CA LEU A 245 -11.17 -0.37 -2.46
C LEU A 245 -11.86 -1.74 -2.31
N ASN A 246 -11.77 -2.30 -1.13
CA ASN A 246 -12.46 -3.55 -0.78
C ASN A 246 -12.95 -3.55 0.66
N CYS A 247 -13.84 -4.49 0.93
CA CYS A 247 -14.36 -4.74 2.28
C CYS A 247 -15.06 -3.52 2.90
N ALA A 248 -15.29 -3.54 4.20
CA ALA A 248 -15.96 -2.55 5.04
C ALA A 248 -17.41 -2.28 4.66
N PHE A 249 -17.70 -2.03 3.39
CA PHE A 249 -19.02 -1.62 2.90
C PHE A 249 -19.56 -2.55 1.81
N GLY A 250 -20.89 -2.52 1.63
CA GLY A 250 -21.54 -3.01 0.42
C GLY A 250 -21.25 -2.08 -0.78
N ALA A 251 -21.58 -2.56 -1.96
CA ALA A 251 -21.27 -1.87 -3.22
C ALA A 251 -21.88 -0.45 -3.29
N ARG A 252 -23.10 -0.27 -2.79
CA ARG A 252 -23.79 1.03 -2.79
C ARG A 252 -23.04 2.08 -1.96
N GLN A 253 -22.62 1.72 -0.75
CA GLN A 253 -21.93 2.64 0.16
C GLN A 253 -20.50 2.94 -0.30
N LEU A 254 -19.86 2.00 -0.99
CA LEU A 254 -18.49 2.15 -1.47
C LEU A 254 -18.41 3.03 -2.73
N MET A 255 -19.48 3.13 -3.51
CA MET A 255 -19.51 3.80 -4.81
C MET A 255 -18.97 5.24 -4.80
N PRO A 256 -19.35 6.14 -3.87
CA PRO A 256 -18.83 7.52 -3.88
C PRO A 256 -17.31 7.60 -3.76
N TYR A 257 -16.71 6.67 -3.05
CA TYR A 257 -15.25 6.63 -2.82
C TYR A 257 -14.52 6.02 -4.02
N VAL A 258 -15.10 5.01 -4.66
CA VAL A 258 -14.61 4.47 -5.93
C VAL A 258 -14.64 5.56 -7.01
N GLU A 259 -15.70 6.35 -7.07
CA GLU A 259 -15.82 7.48 -7.99
C GLU A 259 -14.72 8.54 -7.74
N ARG A 260 -14.50 8.96 -6.47
CA ARG A 260 -13.43 9.89 -6.10
C ARG A 260 -12.06 9.36 -6.51
N LEU A 261 -11.77 8.09 -6.21
CA LEU A 261 -10.51 7.44 -6.57
C LEU A 261 -10.34 7.38 -8.10
N SER A 262 -11.40 7.05 -8.83
CA SER A 262 -11.42 7.02 -10.30
C SER A 262 -11.11 8.38 -10.95
N ARG A 263 -11.44 9.48 -10.26
CA ARG A 263 -11.15 10.84 -10.75
C ARG A 263 -9.69 11.24 -10.63
N VAL A 264 -8.93 10.64 -9.72
CA VAL A 264 -7.54 11.04 -9.42
C VAL A 264 -6.50 10.01 -9.85
N ALA A 265 -6.82 8.72 -9.83
CA ALA A 265 -5.86 7.68 -10.13
C ALA A 265 -5.59 7.55 -11.64
N GLU A 266 -4.32 7.42 -11.99
CA GLU A 266 -3.82 7.30 -13.37
C GLU A 266 -3.74 5.85 -13.84
N CYS A 267 -3.78 4.90 -12.90
CA CYS A 267 -3.82 3.46 -13.17
C CYS A 267 -5.26 2.91 -13.22
N ARG A 268 -5.38 1.59 -13.39
CA ARG A 268 -6.67 0.89 -13.35
C ARG A 268 -7.31 0.99 -11.97
N ILE A 269 -8.64 0.94 -11.94
CA ILE A 269 -9.42 0.94 -10.70
C ILE A 269 -10.01 -0.43 -10.46
N SER A 270 -9.87 -0.93 -9.22
CA SER A 270 -10.50 -2.17 -8.75
C SER A 270 -11.50 -1.90 -7.62
N ALA A 271 -12.56 -2.68 -7.55
CA ALA A 271 -13.51 -2.64 -6.45
C ALA A 271 -14.03 -4.06 -6.15
N HIS A 272 -13.87 -4.50 -4.91
CA HIS A 272 -14.42 -5.77 -4.42
C HIS A 272 -15.09 -5.59 -3.05
N PRO A 273 -16.35 -5.10 -3.07
CA PRO A 273 -17.13 -4.82 -1.86
C PRO A 273 -17.64 -6.09 -1.19
N ASN A 274 -18.19 -5.95 0.02
CA ASN A 274 -18.93 -7.00 0.72
C ASN A 274 -20.32 -7.22 0.09
N ALA A 275 -20.94 -8.36 0.36
CA ALA A 275 -22.33 -8.63 0.00
C ALA A 275 -23.29 -7.87 0.94
N GLY A 276 -23.21 -6.56 0.93
CA GLY A 276 -23.90 -5.64 1.83
C GLY A 276 -23.15 -5.40 3.14
N LEU A 277 -23.88 -4.89 4.14
CA LEU A 277 -23.37 -4.75 5.51
C LEU A 277 -23.63 -6.04 6.30
N PRO A 278 -22.78 -6.39 7.28
CA PRO A 278 -23.05 -7.52 8.14
C PRO A 278 -24.33 -7.27 8.96
N ASN A 279 -25.18 -8.29 9.03
CA ASN A 279 -26.38 -8.28 9.87
C ASN A 279 -26.02 -8.50 11.36
N VAL A 280 -27.03 -8.45 12.25
CA VAL A 280 -26.84 -8.61 13.69
C VAL A 280 -26.24 -9.98 14.11
N MET A 281 -26.30 -10.97 13.23
CA MET A 281 -25.73 -12.30 13.42
C MET A 281 -24.34 -12.43 12.76
N GLY A 282 -23.80 -11.35 12.18
CA GLY A 282 -22.53 -11.34 11.46
C GLY A 282 -22.58 -11.94 10.05
N GLY A 283 -23.77 -12.32 9.55
CA GLY A 283 -23.99 -12.79 8.18
C GLY A 283 -24.21 -11.66 7.20
N TYR A 284 -24.32 -11.98 5.91
CA TYR A 284 -24.55 -11.04 4.82
C TYR A 284 -25.81 -11.42 4.06
N ASP A 285 -26.68 -10.46 3.77
CA ASP A 285 -28.04 -10.69 3.27
C ASP A 285 -28.24 -10.31 1.80
N GLU A 286 -27.27 -9.63 1.15
CA GLU A 286 -27.40 -9.32 -0.27
C GLU A 286 -27.34 -10.58 -1.13
N THR A 287 -28.42 -10.79 -1.90
CA THR A 287 -28.46 -11.88 -2.87
C THR A 287 -27.47 -11.64 -4.02
N PRO A 288 -27.07 -12.69 -4.77
CA PRO A 288 -26.22 -12.54 -5.95
C PRO A 288 -26.70 -11.49 -6.94
N GLN A 289 -28.02 -11.39 -7.17
CA GLN A 289 -28.58 -10.41 -8.10
C GLN A 289 -28.52 -8.99 -7.53
N MET A 290 -28.89 -8.78 -6.27
CA MET A 290 -28.81 -7.46 -5.61
C MET A 290 -27.37 -6.94 -5.63
N PHE A 291 -26.42 -7.79 -5.29
CA PHE A 291 -25.00 -7.45 -5.31
C PHE A 291 -24.53 -7.06 -6.73
N ALA A 292 -24.86 -7.87 -7.73
CA ALA A 292 -24.48 -7.61 -9.12
C ALA A 292 -25.11 -6.31 -9.64
N ASP A 293 -26.35 -6.00 -9.30
CA ASP A 293 -27.02 -4.77 -9.73
C ASP A 293 -26.31 -3.52 -9.20
N GLU A 294 -25.83 -3.54 -7.95
CA GLU A 294 -25.07 -2.42 -7.39
C GLU A 294 -23.65 -2.32 -7.96
N VAL A 295 -22.93 -3.44 -8.15
CA VAL A 295 -21.61 -3.45 -8.79
C VAL A 295 -21.70 -3.04 -10.26
N GLU A 296 -22.78 -3.40 -10.96
CA GLU A 296 -23.01 -2.99 -12.35
C GLU A 296 -23.05 -1.46 -12.52
N ARG A 297 -23.49 -0.72 -11.50
CA ARG A 297 -23.46 0.75 -11.53
C ARG A 297 -22.05 1.30 -11.72
N TYR A 298 -21.03 0.68 -11.10
CA TYR A 298 -19.62 1.10 -11.30
C TYR A 298 -19.19 0.93 -12.76
N MET A 299 -19.60 -0.17 -13.39
CA MET A 299 -19.26 -0.49 -14.77
C MET A 299 -19.98 0.42 -15.75
N ARG A 300 -21.30 0.65 -15.53
CA ARG A 300 -22.12 1.54 -16.36
C ARG A 300 -21.62 2.98 -16.35
N GLU A 301 -21.10 3.46 -15.22
CA GLU A 301 -20.53 4.80 -15.09
C GLU A 301 -19.06 4.87 -15.50
N GLY A 302 -18.47 3.75 -15.96
CA GLY A 302 -17.09 3.72 -16.44
C GLY A 302 -16.05 3.98 -15.35
N LEU A 303 -16.30 3.52 -14.11
CA LEU A 303 -15.44 3.83 -12.95
C LEU A 303 -14.34 2.79 -12.72
N VAL A 304 -14.52 1.56 -13.23
CA VAL A 304 -13.69 0.40 -12.84
C VAL A 304 -13.12 -0.36 -14.02
N ASN A 305 -12.04 -1.08 -13.76
CA ASN A 305 -11.38 -2.01 -14.68
C ASN A 305 -11.41 -3.44 -14.15
N ILE A 306 -11.52 -3.61 -12.83
CA ILE A 306 -11.54 -4.90 -12.14
C ILE A 306 -12.63 -4.85 -11.10
N VAL A 307 -13.47 -5.87 -11.05
CA VAL A 307 -14.53 -6.03 -10.07
C VAL A 307 -14.50 -7.42 -9.46
N GLY A 308 -14.91 -7.54 -8.23
CA GLY A 308 -15.00 -8.81 -7.52
C GLY A 308 -15.85 -8.67 -6.27
N GLY A 309 -15.66 -9.57 -5.33
CA GLY A 309 -16.33 -9.55 -4.05
C GLY A 309 -15.38 -9.76 -2.88
N CYS A 310 -15.84 -9.40 -1.69
CA CYS A 310 -15.15 -9.64 -0.43
C CYS A 310 -16.07 -10.43 0.52
N CYS A 311 -16.16 -10.06 1.79
CA CYS A 311 -16.94 -10.80 2.78
C CYS A 311 -18.41 -11.01 2.36
N GLY A 312 -18.93 -12.21 2.63
CA GLY A 312 -20.29 -12.59 2.29
C GLY A 312 -20.54 -12.97 0.83
N THR A 313 -19.58 -12.72 -0.08
CA THR A 313 -19.74 -13.10 -1.48
C THR A 313 -19.37 -14.56 -1.72
N THR A 314 -20.11 -15.20 -2.63
CA THR A 314 -20.01 -16.61 -3.00
C THR A 314 -19.79 -16.75 -4.51
N PRO A 315 -19.51 -17.94 -5.04
CA PRO A 315 -19.45 -18.18 -6.48
C PRO A 315 -20.68 -17.70 -7.24
N ALA A 316 -21.89 -17.78 -6.65
CA ALA A 316 -23.11 -17.27 -7.28
C ALA A 316 -23.10 -15.74 -7.45
N HIS A 317 -22.54 -15.00 -6.47
CA HIS A 317 -22.35 -13.55 -6.57
C HIS A 317 -21.36 -13.22 -7.70
N ILE A 318 -20.25 -13.92 -7.77
CA ILE A 318 -19.23 -13.72 -8.80
C ILE A 318 -19.76 -14.08 -10.20
N ALA A 319 -20.56 -15.13 -10.33
CA ALA A 319 -21.20 -15.48 -11.60
C ALA A 319 -22.16 -14.37 -12.08
N ALA A 320 -22.92 -13.75 -11.18
CA ALA A 320 -23.80 -12.64 -11.52
C ALA A 320 -22.99 -11.40 -11.96
N VAL A 321 -21.92 -11.07 -11.24
CA VAL A 321 -21.01 -9.97 -11.59
C VAL A 321 -20.30 -10.22 -12.93
N ALA A 322 -19.84 -11.45 -13.19
CA ALA A 322 -19.16 -11.80 -14.44
C ALA A 322 -20.09 -11.64 -15.66
N ARG A 323 -21.36 -12.02 -15.52
CA ARG A 323 -22.37 -11.76 -16.58
C ARG A 323 -22.61 -10.27 -16.82
N ALA A 324 -22.63 -9.47 -15.76
CA ALA A 324 -22.75 -8.02 -15.88
C ALA A 324 -21.50 -7.41 -16.55
N ALA A 325 -20.31 -7.79 -16.12
CA ALA A 325 -19.04 -7.26 -16.61
C ALA A 325 -18.85 -7.45 -18.13
N ALA A 326 -19.37 -8.55 -18.68
CA ALA A 326 -19.28 -8.83 -20.11
C ALA A 326 -19.99 -7.80 -21.01
N ARG A 327 -20.84 -6.95 -20.45
CA ARG A 327 -21.62 -5.94 -21.19
C ARG A 327 -20.98 -4.56 -21.25
N TYR A 328 -19.91 -4.32 -20.51
CA TYR A 328 -19.32 -3.01 -20.35
C TYR A 328 -17.83 -2.97 -20.74
N ALA A 329 -17.42 -1.82 -21.26
CA ALA A 329 -16.02 -1.55 -21.50
C ALA A 329 -15.29 -1.17 -20.19
N PRO A 330 -13.98 -1.46 -20.08
CA PRO A 330 -13.19 -1.02 -18.95
C PRO A 330 -13.04 0.50 -18.91
N ARG A 331 -12.85 1.06 -17.72
CA ARG A 331 -12.54 2.48 -17.55
C ARG A 331 -11.30 2.86 -18.36
N PRO A 332 -11.32 3.94 -19.17
CA PRO A 332 -10.12 4.45 -19.82
C PRO A 332 -9.09 4.92 -18.79
N LEU A 333 -7.81 4.67 -19.05
CA LEU A 333 -6.73 5.18 -18.21
C LEU A 333 -6.64 6.70 -18.34
N ARG A 334 -6.28 7.35 -17.26
CA ARG A 334 -6.05 8.80 -17.25
C ARG A 334 -4.60 9.09 -17.62
N GLU A 335 -4.38 10.13 -18.38
CA GLU A 335 -3.03 10.64 -18.62
C GLU A 335 -2.48 11.33 -17.37
N PRO A 336 -1.19 11.11 -17.05
CA PRO A 336 -0.51 11.82 -15.98
C PRO A 336 -0.56 13.34 -16.20
N ARG A 337 -0.86 14.06 -15.13
CA ARG A 337 -0.95 15.54 -15.22
C ARG A 337 0.39 16.24 -15.12
N GLY A 338 1.44 15.53 -14.65
CA GLY A 338 2.76 16.12 -14.42
C GLY A 338 2.77 17.21 -13.33
N GLU A 339 1.83 17.13 -12.39
CA GLU A 339 1.70 18.07 -11.27
C GLU A 339 2.45 17.53 -10.04
N THR A 340 3.10 18.41 -9.30
CA THR A 340 3.63 18.06 -7.98
C THR A 340 2.49 17.91 -6.99
N VAL A 341 2.29 16.70 -6.51
CA VAL A 341 1.30 16.42 -5.47
C VAL A 341 1.96 15.76 -4.27
N LEU A 342 1.60 16.21 -3.08
CA LEU A 342 2.06 15.70 -1.80
C LEU A 342 0.85 15.27 -0.96
N SER A 343 1.07 14.56 0.14
CA SER A 343 0.01 14.21 1.06
C SER A 343 0.50 14.05 2.51
N GLY A 344 -0.33 14.52 3.42
CA GLY A 344 -0.43 13.99 4.77
C GLY A 344 -1.63 13.04 4.82
N LEU A 345 -2.58 13.30 5.74
CA LEU A 345 -3.90 12.65 5.71
C LEU A 345 -4.78 13.21 4.58
N GLU A 346 -4.43 14.39 4.08
CA GLU A 346 -5.11 15.10 3.01
C GLU A 346 -4.15 15.40 1.86
N PRO A 347 -4.65 15.56 0.63
CA PRO A 347 -3.80 15.91 -0.52
C PRO A 347 -3.37 17.37 -0.48
N LEU A 348 -2.15 17.65 -0.95
CA LEU A 348 -1.66 18.98 -1.29
C LEU A 348 -1.21 18.98 -2.76
N ARG A 349 -1.88 19.78 -3.60
CA ARG A 349 -1.48 19.98 -5.00
C ARG A 349 -0.72 21.30 -5.12
N ILE A 350 0.47 21.23 -5.69
CA ILE A 350 1.30 22.40 -5.98
C ILE A 350 1.11 22.75 -7.45
N VAL A 351 0.21 23.68 -7.68
CA VAL A 351 -0.22 24.14 -9.02
C VAL A 351 -0.25 25.66 -9.07
N PRO A 352 -0.16 26.28 -10.26
CA PRO A 352 -0.15 27.76 -10.37
C PRO A 352 -1.35 28.42 -9.67
N GLU A 353 -2.51 27.80 -9.71
CA GLU A 353 -3.75 28.31 -9.11
C GLU A 353 -3.72 28.34 -7.58
N ALA A 354 -2.86 27.53 -6.96
CA ALA A 354 -2.67 27.50 -5.51
C ALA A 354 -1.84 28.70 -4.99
N ASN A 355 -1.25 29.50 -5.90
CA ASN A 355 -0.33 30.59 -5.60
C ASN A 355 0.88 30.10 -4.78
N PHE A 356 1.15 30.75 -3.66
CA PHE A 356 2.30 30.47 -2.81
C PHE A 356 2.00 29.32 -1.84
N VAL A 357 2.93 28.36 -1.73
CA VAL A 357 2.86 27.27 -0.76
C VAL A 357 3.78 27.57 0.42
N ASN A 358 3.19 27.68 1.62
CA ASN A 358 3.93 27.98 2.84
C ASN A 358 4.50 26.72 3.47
N VAL A 359 5.81 26.72 3.74
CA VAL A 359 6.51 25.71 4.54
C VAL A 359 6.79 26.27 5.92
N GLY A 360 6.29 25.61 6.96
CA GLY A 360 6.57 25.95 8.36
C GLY A 360 7.92 25.37 8.79
N ASP A 361 8.88 26.23 9.17
CA ASP A 361 10.25 25.86 9.50
C ASP A 361 10.64 26.17 10.96
N ARG A 362 9.71 26.14 11.89
CA ARG A 362 10.00 26.34 13.32
C ARG A 362 10.32 25.05 14.08
N THR A 363 10.01 23.91 13.50
CA THR A 363 10.35 22.56 13.96
C THR A 363 11.75 22.13 13.50
N ASN A 364 12.70 23.05 13.55
CA ASN A 364 14.06 22.90 13.07
C ASN A 364 15.04 23.28 14.18
N VAL A 365 15.80 22.29 14.70
CA VAL A 365 16.76 22.49 15.79
C VAL A 365 17.95 23.36 15.37
N ALA A 366 18.31 23.38 14.10
CA ALA A 366 19.38 24.25 13.59
C ALA A 366 18.91 25.71 13.51
N GLY A 367 17.67 25.95 13.06
CA GLY A 367 17.09 27.28 12.86
C GLY A 367 16.39 27.89 14.07
N SER A 368 16.01 27.10 15.08
CA SER A 368 15.22 27.56 16.24
C SER A 368 15.88 27.15 17.57
N ALA A 369 16.50 28.11 18.26
CA ALA A 369 17.09 27.86 19.58
C ALA A 369 16.03 27.38 20.62
N LYS A 370 14.79 27.90 20.53
CA LYS A 370 13.68 27.47 21.39
C LYS A 370 13.31 26.01 21.15
N PHE A 371 13.13 25.61 19.91
CA PHE A 371 12.79 24.23 19.54
C PHE A 371 13.94 23.26 19.89
N ARG A 372 15.19 23.65 19.59
CA ARG A 372 16.40 22.88 20.00
C ARG A 372 16.42 22.59 21.49
N LYS A 373 16.11 23.59 22.33
CA LYS A 373 16.05 23.43 23.80
C LYS A 373 14.97 22.42 24.19
N MET A 374 13.79 22.47 23.56
CA MET A 374 12.70 21.53 23.84
C MET A 374 13.13 20.09 23.53
N ILE A 375 13.77 19.85 22.37
CA ILE A 375 14.23 18.51 21.97
C ILE A 375 15.33 17.99 22.90
N ARG A 376 16.31 18.82 23.26
CA ARG A 376 17.41 18.46 24.18
C ARG A 376 16.92 18.15 25.59
N GLU A 377 15.88 18.84 26.05
CA GLU A 377 15.28 18.65 27.37
C GLU A 377 14.12 17.62 27.35
N GLU A 378 13.91 16.93 26.23
CA GLU A 378 12.85 15.95 26.02
C GLU A 378 11.42 16.47 26.29
N ARG A 379 11.19 17.76 26.07
CA ARG A 379 9.86 18.40 26.20
C ARG A 379 9.05 18.21 24.93
N TRP A 380 8.67 16.95 24.69
CA TRP A 380 8.08 16.52 23.42
C TRP A 380 6.70 17.12 23.15
N GLU A 381 5.85 17.27 24.16
CA GLU A 381 4.53 17.89 24.02
C GLU A 381 4.63 19.35 23.54
N GLU A 382 5.56 20.11 24.13
CA GLU A 382 5.82 21.48 23.71
C GLU A 382 6.42 21.55 22.30
N ALA A 383 7.27 20.61 21.95
CA ALA A 383 7.84 20.52 20.61
C ALA A 383 6.75 20.22 19.55
N VAL A 384 5.84 19.30 19.83
CA VAL A 384 4.70 19.00 18.95
C VAL A 384 3.73 20.18 18.83
N ALA A 385 3.52 20.94 19.93
CA ALA A 385 2.72 22.16 19.90
C ALA A 385 3.29 23.23 18.94
N VAL A 386 4.62 23.24 18.71
CA VAL A 386 5.23 24.11 17.68
C VAL A 386 4.76 23.71 16.27
N ALA A 387 4.72 22.42 15.96
CA ALA A 387 4.19 21.96 14.67
C ALA A 387 2.71 22.34 14.51
N ARG A 388 1.90 22.10 15.55
CA ARG A 388 0.47 22.45 15.55
C ARG A 388 0.25 23.95 15.27
N SER A 389 0.97 24.82 15.96
CA SER A 389 0.85 26.27 15.76
C SER A 389 1.23 26.72 14.36
N GLN A 390 2.17 26.05 13.69
CA GLN A 390 2.51 26.34 12.29
C GLN A 390 1.37 26.00 11.35
N VAL A 391 0.74 24.84 11.53
CA VAL A 391 -0.40 24.41 10.71
C VAL A 391 -1.61 25.33 10.94
N GLU A 392 -1.91 25.69 12.18
CA GLU A 392 -2.95 26.66 12.54
C GLU A 392 -2.70 28.03 11.91
N ALA A 393 -1.43 28.44 11.82
CA ALA A 393 -1.03 29.70 11.19
C ALA A 393 -1.01 29.63 9.64
N GLY A 394 -1.37 28.50 9.04
CA GLY A 394 -1.51 28.33 7.59
C GLY A 394 -0.34 27.68 6.88
N ALA A 395 0.57 27.01 7.58
CA ALA A 395 1.57 26.17 6.93
C ALA A 395 0.90 25.00 6.21
N GLN A 396 1.28 24.81 4.95
CA GLN A 396 0.76 23.74 4.10
C GLN A 396 1.72 22.53 4.04
N VAL A 397 2.96 22.74 4.49
CA VAL A 397 3.99 21.71 4.69
C VAL A 397 4.69 22.05 6.00
N VAL A 398 5.07 21.05 6.78
CA VAL A 398 5.85 21.23 8.02
C VAL A 398 7.23 20.63 7.81
N ASP A 399 8.26 21.49 7.88
CA ASP A 399 9.67 21.07 7.85
C ASP A 399 10.11 20.60 9.24
N VAL A 400 10.82 19.48 9.30
CA VAL A 400 11.35 18.90 10.55
C VAL A 400 12.83 18.61 10.39
N CYS A 401 13.65 19.28 11.20
CA CYS A 401 15.09 19.07 11.24
C CYS A 401 15.57 18.79 12.66
N MET A 402 16.34 17.71 12.83
CA MET A 402 16.93 17.27 14.11
C MET A 402 18.47 17.29 14.08
N ASP A 403 19.08 18.06 13.15
CA ASP A 403 20.54 18.15 12.99
C ASP A 403 21.18 19.00 14.07
N ASP A 404 21.64 18.33 15.12
CA ASP A 404 22.40 18.92 16.22
C ASP A 404 23.43 17.92 16.75
N GLY A 405 24.63 18.40 17.09
CA GLY A 405 25.74 17.54 17.52
C GLY A 405 25.54 16.83 18.86
N LEU A 406 24.55 17.26 19.66
CA LEU A 406 24.21 16.69 20.97
C LEU A 406 22.89 15.91 20.97
N ILE A 407 22.29 15.71 19.80
CA ILE A 407 21.02 15.00 19.62
C ILE A 407 21.28 13.76 18.75
N ASP A 408 20.74 12.60 19.17
CA ASP A 408 20.58 11.47 18.24
C ASP A 408 19.48 11.83 17.24
N GLY A 409 19.90 12.32 16.08
CA GLY A 409 18.98 12.86 15.07
C GLY A 409 17.97 11.82 14.55
N ALA A 410 18.39 10.58 14.35
CA ALA A 410 17.50 9.52 13.87
C ALA A 410 16.43 9.14 14.91
N ALA A 411 16.84 8.96 16.17
CA ALA A 411 15.91 8.67 17.26
C ALA A 411 14.97 9.85 17.54
N ALA A 412 15.48 11.08 17.53
CA ALA A 412 14.67 12.28 17.73
C ALA A 412 13.67 12.52 16.60
N MET A 413 14.09 12.32 15.33
CA MET A 413 13.22 12.40 14.15
C MET A 413 12.08 11.38 14.25
N THR A 414 12.40 10.14 14.54
CA THR A 414 11.42 9.06 14.71
C THR A 414 10.41 9.38 15.80
N ARG A 415 10.87 9.77 16.98
CA ARG A 415 10.00 10.07 18.12
C ARG A 415 9.09 11.28 17.85
N PHE A 416 9.66 12.35 17.32
CA PHE A 416 8.90 13.56 16.99
C PHE A 416 7.82 13.28 15.95
N LEU A 417 8.16 12.61 14.85
CA LEU A 417 7.21 12.31 13.79
C LEU A 417 6.12 11.34 14.26
N ASN A 418 6.46 10.33 15.05
CA ASN A 418 5.46 9.43 15.63
C ASN A 418 4.44 10.18 16.51
N LEU A 419 4.88 11.16 17.27
CA LEU A 419 4.00 12.03 18.07
C LEU A 419 3.16 12.94 17.16
N ALA A 420 3.79 13.64 16.21
CA ALA A 420 3.10 14.56 15.32
C ALA A 420 2.06 13.84 14.45
N MET A 421 2.36 12.62 13.99
CA MET A 421 1.44 11.78 13.21
C MET A 421 0.25 11.26 14.03
N SER A 422 0.34 11.26 15.35
CA SER A 422 -0.76 10.90 16.25
C SER A 422 -1.80 12.02 16.39
N GLU A 423 -1.49 13.22 15.92
CA GLU A 423 -2.38 14.38 15.94
C GLU A 423 -2.94 14.67 14.53
N PRO A 424 -4.23 14.38 14.27
CA PRO A 424 -4.82 14.58 12.94
C PRO A 424 -4.69 16.00 12.40
N GLU A 425 -4.73 17.01 13.28
CA GLU A 425 -4.59 18.42 12.91
C GLU A 425 -3.21 18.73 12.32
N ILE A 426 -2.16 18.06 12.80
CA ILE A 426 -0.81 18.19 12.27
C ILE A 426 -0.62 17.24 11.08
N ALA A 427 -1.02 15.98 11.24
CA ALA A 427 -0.82 14.93 10.25
C ALA A 427 -1.56 15.17 8.93
N ARG A 428 -2.57 16.07 8.89
CA ARG A 428 -3.31 16.40 7.67
C ARG A 428 -2.43 17.00 6.58
N VAL A 429 -1.34 17.70 6.92
CA VAL A 429 -0.40 18.26 5.96
C VAL A 429 0.82 17.34 5.74
N PRO A 430 1.45 17.40 4.56
CA PRO A 430 2.69 16.65 4.31
C PRO A 430 3.86 17.22 5.13
N PHE A 431 4.80 16.34 5.45
CA PHE A 431 6.05 16.70 6.11
C PHE A 431 7.20 16.88 5.10
N MET A 432 8.10 17.82 5.39
CA MET A 432 9.41 17.93 4.78
C MET A 432 10.44 17.40 5.77
N ILE A 433 11.10 16.31 5.42
CA ILE A 433 12.11 15.67 6.25
C ILE A 433 13.46 16.31 5.91
N ASP A 434 14.00 17.08 6.86
CA ASP A 434 15.22 17.85 6.66
C ASP A 434 16.38 17.28 7.47
N SER A 435 17.47 16.94 6.79
CA SER A 435 18.73 16.59 7.42
C SER A 435 19.88 16.60 6.41
N SER A 436 21.07 16.90 6.91
CA SER A 436 22.33 16.70 6.19
C SER A 436 22.80 15.24 6.18
N LYS A 437 22.18 14.37 7.00
CA LYS A 437 22.55 12.97 7.19
C LYS A 437 21.48 12.04 6.62
N TRP A 438 21.91 11.11 5.76
CA TRP A 438 20.99 10.18 5.12
C TRP A 438 20.20 9.32 6.13
N GLU A 439 20.86 8.82 7.16
CA GLU A 439 20.22 7.98 8.20
C GLU A 439 19.09 8.70 8.94
N VAL A 440 19.14 10.01 9.08
CA VAL A 440 18.07 10.82 9.69
C VAL A 440 16.93 11.00 8.71
N LEU A 441 17.23 11.29 7.44
CA LEU A 441 16.22 11.36 6.36
C LEU A 441 15.46 10.04 6.24
N GLU A 442 16.17 8.92 6.21
CA GLU A 442 15.58 7.59 6.07
C GLU A 442 14.71 7.23 7.28
N ALA A 443 15.17 7.57 8.51
CA ALA A 443 14.36 7.38 9.72
C ALA A 443 13.03 8.14 9.64
N GLY A 444 13.04 9.38 9.16
CA GLY A 444 11.83 10.18 8.95
C GLY A 444 10.91 9.59 7.88
N LEU A 445 11.46 9.14 6.77
CA LEU A 445 10.68 8.50 5.68
C LEU A 445 9.97 7.22 6.14
N LYS A 446 10.56 6.46 7.05
CA LYS A 446 9.99 5.26 7.66
C LYS A 446 8.88 5.53 8.67
N CYS A 447 8.66 6.79 9.04
CA CYS A 447 7.60 7.21 9.98
C CYS A 447 6.39 7.84 9.29
N THR A 448 6.52 8.30 8.05
CA THR A 448 5.48 9.08 7.37
C THR A 448 4.67 8.23 6.38
N GLN A 449 3.36 8.12 6.59
CA GLN A 449 2.47 7.39 5.69
C GLN A 449 2.16 8.16 4.39
N GLY A 450 2.17 9.50 4.43
CA GLY A 450 1.91 10.35 3.27
C GLY A 450 3.09 10.45 2.31
N LYS A 451 2.91 11.21 1.24
CA LYS A 451 3.98 11.58 0.32
C LYS A 451 4.68 12.83 0.84
N SER A 452 5.81 12.61 1.48
CA SER A 452 6.68 13.64 2.07
C SER A 452 7.65 14.23 1.03
N VAL A 453 8.38 15.27 1.45
CA VAL A 453 9.50 15.84 0.70
C VAL A 453 10.79 15.58 1.49
N VAL A 454 11.84 15.14 0.82
CA VAL A 454 13.19 15.04 1.40
C VAL A 454 13.93 16.36 1.14
N ASN A 455 14.45 16.97 2.17
CA ASN A 455 15.29 18.14 2.13
C ASN A 455 16.65 17.81 2.76
N SER A 456 17.65 17.43 2.01
CA SER A 456 17.77 17.44 0.55
C SER A 456 18.71 16.33 0.07
N ILE A 457 18.78 16.16 -1.24
CA ILE A 457 19.83 15.37 -1.89
C ILE A 457 20.69 16.29 -2.76
N SER A 458 21.94 15.90 -3.02
CA SER A 458 22.86 16.71 -3.84
C SER A 458 23.97 15.86 -4.45
N LEU A 459 24.66 16.44 -5.44
CA LEU A 459 25.85 15.85 -6.08
C LEU A 459 27.15 16.02 -5.26
N LYS A 460 27.07 16.57 -4.06
CA LYS A 460 28.27 16.85 -3.22
C LYS A 460 29.15 15.63 -3.00
N GLU A 461 28.59 14.45 -2.88
CA GLU A 461 29.29 13.19 -2.66
C GLU A 461 29.38 12.32 -3.94
N GLY A 462 29.16 12.92 -5.10
CA GLY A 462 29.24 12.28 -6.41
C GLY A 462 27.92 11.64 -6.90
N GLU A 463 27.90 11.29 -8.18
CA GLU A 463 26.72 10.81 -8.89
C GLU A 463 26.18 9.48 -8.34
N ALA A 464 27.06 8.54 -7.99
CA ALA A 464 26.64 7.22 -7.52
C ALA A 464 25.83 7.29 -6.22
N LYS A 465 26.28 8.09 -5.25
CA LYS A 465 25.53 8.31 -3.99
C LYS A 465 24.26 9.10 -4.23
N PHE A 466 24.30 10.11 -5.08
CA PHE A 466 23.14 10.91 -5.44
C PHE A 466 22.03 10.06 -6.03
N LEU A 467 22.33 9.24 -7.03
CA LEU A 467 21.38 8.34 -7.67
C LEU A 467 20.84 7.25 -6.73
N ARG A 468 21.71 6.69 -5.88
CA ARG A 468 21.29 5.72 -4.87
C ARG A 468 20.28 6.32 -3.86
N ARG A 469 20.57 7.54 -3.36
CA ARG A 469 19.65 8.27 -2.46
C ARG A 469 18.35 8.61 -3.17
N ALA A 470 18.40 9.10 -4.40
CA ALA A 470 17.22 9.40 -5.20
C ALA A 470 16.34 8.15 -5.40
N GLU A 471 16.94 7.00 -5.69
CA GLU A 471 16.24 5.74 -5.80
C GLU A 471 15.51 5.37 -4.51
N LEU A 472 16.15 5.50 -3.35
CA LEU A 472 15.53 5.23 -2.06
C LEU A 472 14.40 6.22 -1.76
N VAL A 473 14.60 7.52 -2.03
CA VAL A 473 13.55 8.54 -1.90
C VAL A 473 12.31 8.15 -2.72
N ARG A 474 12.51 7.74 -3.98
CA ARG A 474 11.43 7.25 -4.84
C ARG A 474 10.74 6.01 -4.25
N ARG A 475 11.51 5.05 -3.75
CA ARG A 475 10.99 3.80 -3.15
C ARG A 475 10.18 4.04 -1.87
N TYR A 476 10.52 5.06 -1.09
CA TYR A 476 9.73 5.50 0.05
C TYR A 476 8.53 6.39 -0.36
N GLY A 477 8.40 6.71 -1.63
CA GLY A 477 7.28 7.49 -2.15
C GLY A 477 7.35 8.97 -1.79
N ALA A 478 8.54 9.56 -1.80
CA ALA A 478 8.73 10.98 -1.50
C ALA A 478 9.18 11.79 -2.73
N ALA A 479 8.95 13.09 -2.67
CA ALA A 479 9.58 14.09 -3.52
C ALA A 479 10.91 14.54 -2.90
N ALA A 480 11.73 15.28 -3.65
CA ALA A 480 13.03 15.74 -3.17
C ALA A 480 13.32 17.19 -3.54
N VAL A 481 13.85 17.93 -2.57
CA VAL A 481 14.63 19.15 -2.85
C VAL A 481 16.03 18.73 -3.28
N VAL A 482 16.50 19.27 -4.40
CA VAL A 482 17.86 19.06 -4.89
C VAL A 482 18.67 20.32 -4.62
N MET A 483 19.63 20.22 -3.71
CA MET A 483 20.56 21.32 -3.44
C MET A 483 21.60 21.42 -4.55
N LEU A 484 21.87 22.64 -5.00
CA LEU A 484 22.83 22.91 -6.06
C LEU A 484 24.28 22.92 -5.53
N PHE A 485 24.68 21.76 -5.01
CA PHE A 485 26.04 21.40 -4.65
C PHE A 485 26.53 20.27 -5.56
N ASP A 486 27.77 20.34 -5.99
CA ASP A 486 28.47 19.22 -6.60
C ASP A 486 29.81 18.94 -5.86
N GLU A 487 30.65 18.12 -6.44
CA GLU A 487 31.97 17.74 -5.89
C GLU A 487 32.88 18.94 -5.68
N ARG A 488 32.64 20.07 -6.38
CA ARG A 488 33.40 21.33 -6.26
C ARG A 488 32.84 22.25 -5.17
N GLY A 489 31.72 21.88 -4.54
CA GLY A 489 31.03 22.66 -3.52
C GLY A 489 29.76 23.34 -3.99
N GLN A 490 29.33 24.36 -3.25
CA GLN A 490 28.10 25.11 -3.53
C GLN A 490 28.24 25.89 -4.85
N ALA A 491 27.15 25.86 -5.65
CA ALA A 491 27.02 26.70 -6.81
C ALA A 491 26.66 28.14 -6.39
N ASP A 492 27.60 29.06 -6.48
CA ASP A 492 27.48 30.44 -6.02
C ASP A 492 27.13 31.44 -7.13
N THR A 493 27.45 31.11 -8.40
CA THR A 493 27.11 31.94 -9.56
C THR A 493 25.90 31.43 -10.33
N CYS A 494 25.24 32.29 -11.09
CA CYS A 494 24.13 31.91 -11.97
C CYS A 494 24.52 30.78 -12.94
N ALA A 495 25.67 30.89 -13.60
CA ALA A 495 26.16 29.89 -14.53
C ALA A 495 26.35 28.53 -13.85
N ARG A 496 26.96 28.51 -12.67
CA ARG A 496 27.18 27.31 -11.87
C ARG A 496 25.86 26.67 -11.40
N LYS A 497 24.90 27.49 -10.96
CA LYS A 497 23.57 27.01 -10.56
C LYS A 497 22.87 26.31 -11.73
N ILE A 498 22.91 26.90 -12.91
CA ILE A 498 22.32 26.30 -14.13
C ILE A 498 23.05 25.00 -14.50
N GLU A 499 24.37 24.97 -14.45
CA GLU A 499 25.19 23.79 -14.76
C GLU A 499 24.83 22.62 -13.84
N VAL A 500 24.85 22.83 -12.51
CA VAL A 500 24.55 21.79 -11.52
C VAL A 500 23.09 21.35 -11.59
N ALA A 501 22.15 22.29 -11.78
CA ALA A 501 20.74 21.98 -11.93
C ALA A 501 20.48 21.09 -13.14
N ARG A 502 21.03 21.43 -14.30
CA ARG A 502 20.88 20.62 -15.53
C ARG A 502 21.46 19.21 -15.36
N ARG A 503 22.64 19.10 -14.74
CA ARG A 503 23.29 17.82 -14.47
C ARG A 503 22.43 16.98 -13.53
N ALA A 504 22.02 17.52 -12.39
CA ALA A 504 21.22 16.81 -11.41
C ALA A 504 19.86 16.37 -11.99
N TYR A 505 19.15 17.27 -12.67
CA TYR A 505 17.88 16.98 -13.31
C TYR A 505 18.00 15.88 -14.38
N GLY A 506 19.01 15.98 -15.26
CA GLY A 506 19.26 14.97 -16.29
C GLY A 506 19.58 13.59 -15.71
N LEU A 507 20.37 13.52 -14.64
CA LEU A 507 20.68 12.26 -13.95
C LEU A 507 19.43 11.65 -13.31
N LEU A 508 18.62 12.45 -12.61
CA LEU A 508 17.40 11.98 -11.94
C LEU A 508 16.38 11.46 -12.95
N THR A 509 16.04 12.25 -13.95
CA THR A 509 15.05 11.87 -14.97
C THR A 509 15.55 10.69 -15.82
N GLY A 510 16.84 10.64 -16.16
CA GLY A 510 17.45 9.51 -16.83
C GLY A 510 17.43 8.21 -16.01
N ALA A 511 17.44 8.31 -14.68
CA ALA A 511 17.29 7.18 -13.77
C ALA A 511 15.79 6.84 -13.47
N GLY A 512 14.83 7.54 -14.08
CA GLY A 512 13.41 7.29 -13.92
C GLY A 512 12.79 7.91 -12.67
N PHE A 513 13.47 8.89 -12.04
CA PHE A 513 12.86 9.72 -10.99
C PHE A 513 11.85 10.68 -11.65
N PRO A 514 10.60 10.77 -11.15
CA PRO A 514 9.57 11.60 -11.76
C PRO A 514 9.95 13.09 -11.72
N ALA A 515 9.85 13.77 -12.85
CA ALA A 515 10.23 15.18 -12.97
C ALA A 515 9.41 16.09 -12.05
N GLU A 516 8.13 15.77 -11.87
CA GLU A 516 7.21 16.49 -10.98
C GLU A 516 7.52 16.33 -9.49
N ASN A 517 8.45 15.46 -9.14
CA ASN A 517 8.88 15.22 -7.76
C ASN A 517 10.26 15.84 -7.44
N ILE A 518 10.80 16.66 -8.37
CA ILE A 518 12.11 17.35 -8.23
C ILE A 518 11.88 18.83 -7.91
#